data_69bec8d3c662df31c9d2c0c2b2a28295
#
_entry.id   69bec8d3c662df31c9d2c0c2b2a28295
#
_cell.length_a   1.000
_cell.length_b   1.000
_cell.length_c   1.000
_cell.angle_alpha   90.00
_cell.angle_beta   90.00
_cell.angle_gamma   90.00
#
_symmetry.space_group_name_H-M   'P 1'
#
loop_
_entity.id
_entity.type
_entity.pdbx_description
1 polymer ?
#
loop_
_entity_poly.entity_id
_entity_poly.type
_entity_poly.pdbx_seq_one_letter_code
_entity_poly.pdbx_strand_id
1 'polypeptide(L)'
;MNKHILETASSKLNTNINCDIWDFKRARELEDRRLYLYDKILPLDSDDTFYSDASIASFIVEQIVDCNRFDEGLAPEEREPIRLYINSPGGDVTEGFALISAIELSQTPVYTINMGQWSSMAFLIGIAGHKRFSLPRASFLMHDGSIFLYGTANKVKDRVEFENRIEEEIVKPFVLAHSKMTEEAYDKLDRKEFYMLPDDALELGFIDEIVTNFSAIF
;
A
#
# COMPACT_ATOMS: atom_id res chain seq x y z
N MET A 1 -8.11 25.26 -0.29
CA MET A 1 -6.85 25.38 0.49
C MET A 1 -7.21 25.69 1.92
N ASN A 2 -7.11 24.71 2.78
CA ASN A 2 -7.64 24.79 4.14
C ASN A 2 -6.66 25.57 5.03
N LYS A 3 -7.07 26.79 5.43
CA LYS A 3 -6.28 27.76 6.22
C LYS A 3 -5.76 27.15 7.55
N HIS A 4 -6.43 26.12 8.04
CA HIS A 4 -6.12 25.47 9.32
C HIS A 4 -4.87 24.58 9.25
N ILE A 5 -4.56 23.98 8.09
CA ILE A 5 -3.34 23.15 7.89
C ILE A 5 -2.10 24.03 7.90
N LEU A 6 -2.16 25.19 7.25
CA LEU A 6 -1.07 26.17 7.24
C LEU A 6 -0.81 26.81 8.62
N GLU A 7 -1.85 27.01 9.42
CA GLU A 7 -1.72 27.55 10.77
C GLU A 7 -1.09 26.53 11.73
N THR A 8 -1.41 25.24 11.59
CA THR A 8 -0.82 24.16 12.43
C THR A 8 0.64 23.89 12.04
N ALA A 9 0.96 23.88 10.77
CA ALA A 9 2.35 23.77 10.28
C ALA A 9 3.16 25.02 10.65
N SER A 10 2.58 26.22 10.49
CA SER A 10 3.23 27.49 10.85
C SER A 10 3.45 27.66 12.34
N SER A 11 2.56 27.15 13.22
CA SER A 11 2.74 27.20 14.66
C SER A 11 3.85 26.27 15.18
N LYS A 12 4.09 25.15 14.49
CA LYS A 12 5.21 24.24 14.76
C LYS A 12 6.54 24.77 14.22
N LEU A 13 6.53 25.58 13.17
CA LEU A 13 7.72 26.19 12.57
C LEU A 13 8.32 27.36 13.39
N ASN A 14 7.61 27.87 14.39
CA ASN A 14 8.04 29.01 15.20
C ASN A 14 8.85 28.63 16.47
N THR A 15 9.12 27.38 16.70
CA THR A 15 10.08 26.93 17.71
C THR A 15 11.36 26.53 16.97
N ASN A 16 12.53 27.00 17.43
CA ASN A 16 13.90 26.74 16.96
C ASN A 16 14.20 25.25 16.73
N ILE A 17 13.48 24.61 15.83
CA ILE A 17 13.66 23.22 15.43
C ILE A 17 14.44 23.28 14.12
N ASN A 18 15.56 22.60 14.07
CA ASN A 18 16.15 22.13 12.82
C ASN A 18 15.05 21.36 12.07
N CYS A 19 14.27 22.07 11.25
CA CYS A 19 13.27 21.44 10.42
C CYS A 19 14.04 20.63 9.39
N ASP A 20 14.11 19.33 9.62
CA ASP A 20 14.77 18.40 8.71
C ASP A 20 14.04 18.46 7.36
N ILE A 21 14.78 18.26 6.28
CA ILE A 21 14.24 18.18 4.92
C ILE A 21 13.12 17.15 4.82
N TRP A 22 13.11 16.15 5.72
CA TRP A 22 12.10 15.12 5.90
C TRP A 22 10.79 15.65 6.49
N ASP A 23 10.86 16.51 7.49
CA ASP A 23 9.66 17.15 8.06
C ASP A 23 8.98 18.03 7.03
N PHE A 24 9.76 18.71 6.19
CA PHE A 24 9.22 19.52 5.10
C PHE A 24 8.60 18.65 4.00
N LYS A 25 9.24 17.55 3.62
CA LYS A 25 8.70 16.58 2.66
C LYS A 25 7.41 15.96 3.16
N ARG A 26 7.39 15.52 4.42
CA ARG A 26 6.20 14.96 5.09
C ARG A 26 5.03 15.95 5.12
N ALA A 27 5.27 17.20 5.50
CA ALA A 27 4.23 18.23 5.51
C ALA A 27 3.66 18.48 4.11
N ARG A 28 4.50 18.46 3.08
CA ARG A 28 4.08 18.62 1.69
C ARG A 28 3.31 17.43 1.15
N GLU A 29 3.70 16.21 1.50
CA GLU A 29 3.00 14.98 1.11
C GLU A 29 1.60 14.95 1.69
N LEU A 30 1.42 15.38 2.95
CA LEU A 30 0.12 15.53 3.58
C LEU A 30 -0.75 16.61 2.90
N GLU A 31 -0.18 17.77 2.58
CA GLU A 31 -0.88 18.86 1.91
C GLU A 31 -1.35 18.45 0.51
N ASP A 32 -0.48 17.78 -0.24
CA ASP A 32 -0.74 17.33 -1.60
C ASP A 32 -1.52 16.00 -1.65
N ARG A 33 -1.69 15.31 -0.53
CA ARG A 33 -2.28 13.96 -0.42
C ARG A 33 -1.67 12.94 -1.37
N ARG A 34 -0.37 13.06 -1.59
CA ARG A 34 0.43 12.19 -2.46
C ARG A 34 1.43 11.41 -1.63
N LEU A 35 1.27 10.10 -1.58
CA LEU A 35 2.13 9.16 -0.87
C LEU A 35 2.86 8.26 -1.87
N TYR A 36 4.04 7.81 -1.49
CA TYR A 36 4.91 7.05 -2.40
C TYR A 36 5.42 5.79 -1.71
N LEU A 37 5.07 4.64 -2.24
CA LEU A 37 5.62 3.35 -1.85
C LEU A 37 6.58 2.89 -2.96
N TYR A 38 7.82 3.29 -2.82
CA TYR A 38 8.88 2.94 -3.76
C TYR A 38 9.89 2.03 -3.06
N ASP A 39 10.48 1.11 -3.86
CA ASP A 39 11.44 0.15 -3.36
C ASP A 39 10.83 -0.94 -2.45
N LYS A 40 11.65 -1.69 -1.73
CA LYS A 40 11.29 -2.85 -0.92
C LYS A 40 10.61 -2.44 0.39
N ILE A 41 9.57 -3.15 0.78
CA ILE A 41 8.94 -3.02 2.09
C ILE A 41 9.81 -3.76 3.11
N LEU A 42 10.42 -3.02 4.02
CA LEU A 42 11.30 -3.55 5.06
C LEU A 42 10.55 -3.71 6.38
N PRO A 43 10.90 -4.70 7.23
CA PRO A 43 10.37 -4.80 8.58
C PRO A 43 10.87 -3.64 9.45
N LEU A 44 10.11 -3.33 10.52
CA LEU A 44 10.40 -2.22 11.44
C LEU A 44 11.80 -2.26 12.08
N ASP A 45 12.35 -3.45 12.29
CA ASP A 45 13.63 -3.69 12.99
C ASP A 45 14.80 -3.99 12.05
N SER A 46 14.65 -3.70 10.75
CA SER A 46 15.76 -3.94 9.82
C SER A 46 16.85 -2.87 9.94
N ASP A 47 18.10 -3.32 10.11
CA ASP A 47 19.29 -2.45 10.14
C ASP A 47 19.50 -1.68 8.81
N ASP A 48 18.77 -2.06 7.75
CA ASP A 48 18.79 -1.43 6.42
C ASP A 48 17.90 -0.17 6.34
N THR A 49 17.19 0.18 7.42
CA THR A 49 16.42 1.43 7.50
C THR A 49 17.36 2.61 7.69
N PHE A 50 17.98 3.06 6.61
CA PHE A 50 18.99 4.12 6.62
C PHE A 50 18.43 5.51 7.00
N TYR A 51 17.11 5.69 7.17
CA TYR A 51 16.49 7.01 7.23
C TYR A 51 15.42 7.25 8.29
N SER A 52 14.93 6.26 9.02
CA SER A 52 14.01 6.50 10.14
C SER A 52 13.79 5.25 10.99
N ASP A 53 13.35 5.45 12.22
CA ASP A 53 12.92 4.39 13.15
C ASP A 53 11.59 3.73 12.72
N ALA A 54 11.06 4.03 11.53
CA ALA A 54 9.82 3.50 10.98
C ALA A 54 10.00 3.00 9.54
N SER A 55 9.32 1.90 9.19
CA SER A 55 9.26 1.42 7.82
C SER A 55 8.49 2.42 6.92
N ILE A 56 8.73 2.36 5.61
CA ILE A 56 7.97 3.18 4.65
C ILE A 56 6.46 2.88 4.72
N ALA A 57 6.07 1.63 4.99
CA ALA A 57 4.66 1.26 5.14
C ALA A 57 4.05 1.88 6.39
N SER A 58 4.72 1.80 7.54
CA SER A 58 4.29 2.46 8.78
C SER A 58 4.13 3.96 8.62
N PHE A 59 5.07 4.63 7.91
CA PHE A 59 4.94 6.04 7.58
C PHE A 59 3.69 6.34 6.75
N ILE A 60 3.40 5.54 5.73
CA ILE A 60 2.20 5.71 4.89
C ILE A 60 0.93 5.47 5.71
N VAL A 61 0.91 4.49 6.61
CA VAL A 61 -0.21 4.24 7.54
C VAL A 61 -0.51 5.49 8.37
N GLU A 62 0.51 6.10 8.99
CA GLU A 62 0.34 7.35 9.75
C GLU A 62 -0.27 8.46 8.90
N GLN A 63 0.18 8.63 7.64
CA GLN A 63 -0.35 9.65 6.75
C GLN A 63 -1.82 9.40 6.38
N ILE A 64 -2.22 8.14 6.15
CA ILE A 64 -3.63 7.79 5.91
C ILE A 64 -4.47 8.12 7.15
N VAL A 65 -4.00 7.78 8.34
CA VAL A 65 -4.68 8.10 9.60
C VAL A 65 -4.83 9.60 9.78
N ASP A 66 -3.77 10.38 9.55
CA ASP A 66 -3.81 11.84 9.68
C ASP A 66 -4.77 12.48 8.65
N CYS A 67 -4.78 12.01 7.39
CA CYS A 67 -5.76 12.48 6.40
C CYS A 67 -7.21 12.21 6.86
N ASN A 68 -7.49 11.02 7.41
CA ASN A 68 -8.81 10.70 7.95
C ASN A 68 -9.21 11.63 9.12
N ARG A 69 -8.27 11.96 10.00
CA ARG A 69 -8.50 12.92 11.10
C ARG A 69 -8.75 14.34 10.58
N PHE A 70 -8.06 14.78 9.54
CA PHE A 70 -8.30 16.08 8.91
C PHE A 70 -9.66 16.16 8.24
N ASP A 71 -10.15 15.05 7.71
CA ASP A 71 -11.44 14.95 7.05
C ASP A 71 -12.60 14.60 8.01
N GLU A 72 -12.32 14.52 9.31
CA GLU A 72 -13.35 14.25 10.29
C GLU A 72 -14.48 15.28 10.22
N GLY A 73 -15.71 14.81 10.04
CA GLY A 73 -16.90 15.65 9.87
C GLY A 73 -17.20 16.09 8.42
N LEU A 74 -16.33 15.82 7.46
CA LEU A 74 -16.63 16.01 6.04
C LEU A 74 -17.51 14.89 5.50
N ALA A 75 -18.44 15.23 4.61
CA ALA A 75 -19.19 14.24 3.86
C ALA A 75 -18.24 13.47 2.89
N PRO A 76 -18.54 12.20 2.55
CA PRO A 76 -17.65 11.39 1.72
C PRO A 76 -17.26 12.04 0.38
N GLU A 77 -18.19 12.76 -0.25
CA GLU A 77 -18.00 13.48 -1.52
C GLU A 77 -17.13 14.74 -1.41
N GLU A 78 -16.94 15.24 -0.19
CA GLU A 78 -16.09 16.40 0.10
C GLU A 78 -14.63 16.02 0.42
N ARG A 79 -14.38 14.72 0.63
CA ARG A 79 -13.06 14.21 0.98
C ARG A 79 -12.19 14.08 -0.25
N GLU A 80 -11.11 14.82 -0.30
CA GLU A 80 -10.13 14.69 -1.38
C GLU A 80 -9.38 13.36 -1.28
N PRO A 81 -9.28 12.57 -2.37
CA PRO A 81 -8.61 11.28 -2.33
C PRO A 81 -7.12 11.38 -2.01
N ILE A 82 -6.63 10.43 -1.22
CA ILE A 82 -5.21 10.17 -1.03
C ILE A 82 -4.72 9.37 -2.24
N ARG A 83 -3.62 9.78 -2.85
CA ARG A 83 -3.02 9.10 -4.01
C ARG A 83 -1.76 8.37 -3.58
N LEU A 84 -1.81 7.06 -3.58
CA LEU A 84 -0.67 6.20 -3.24
C LEU A 84 -0.01 5.68 -4.52
N TYR A 85 1.13 6.27 -4.85
CA TYR A 85 1.94 5.88 -6.00
C TYR A 85 2.87 4.74 -5.61
N ILE A 86 2.75 3.60 -6.30
CA ILE A 86 3.45 2.36 -5.95
C ILE A 86 4.37 1.93 -7.10
N ASN A 87 5.64 1.72 -6.78
CA ASN A 87 6.62 1.06 -7.64
C ASN A 87 7.53 0.20 -6.75
N SER A 88 7.07 -1.01 -6.43
CA SER A 88 7.68 -1.84 -5.39
C SER A 88 7.70 -3.32 -5.75
N PRO A 89 8.80 -4.02 -5.44
CA PRO A 89 8.89 -5.48 -5.57
C PRO A 89 8.15 -6.23 -4.44
N GLY A 90 7.55 -5.51 -3.48
CA GLY A 90 6.98 -6.10 -2.27
C GLY A 90 7.96 -6.17 -1.11
N GLY A 91 7.73 -7.09 -0.20
CA GLY A 91 8.60 -7.27 0.98
C GLY A 91 7.84 -7.79 2.19
N ASP A 92 8.02 -7.16 3.36
CA ASP A 92 7.49 -7.64 4.62
C ASP A 92 5.96 -7.72 4.63
N VAL A 93 5.45 -8.88 5.02
CA VAL A 93 4.02 -9.19 5.02
C VAL A 93 3.29 -8.48 6.16
N THR A 94 3.91 -8.35 7.32
CA THR A 94 3.31 -7.69 8.49
C THR A 94 3.09 -6.21 8.24
N GLU A 95 4.11 -5.54 7.72
CA GLU A 95 4.05 -4.14 7.31
C GLU A 95 3.02 -3.92 6.19
N GLY A 96 2.98 -4.85 5.23
CA GLY A 96 2.02 -4.81 4.15
C GLY A 96 0.58 -4.95 4.62
N PHE A 97 0.27 -5.87 5.52
CA PHE A 97 -1.07 -6.02 6.08
C PHE A 97 -1.50 -4.83 6.93
N ALA A 98 -0.58 -4.18 7.64
CA ALA A 98 -0.89 -2.94 8.35
C ALA A 98 -1.35 -1.85 7.37
N LEU A 99 -0.65 -1.72 6.23
CA LEU A 99 -1.00 -0.75 5.20
C LEU A 99 -2.31 -1.10 4.48
N ILE A 100 -2.54 -2.37 4.13
CA ILE A 100 -3.82 -2.83 3.57
C ILE A 100 -4.96 -2.48 4.51
N SER A 101 -4.83 -2.80 5.80
CA SER A 101 -5.86 -2.49 6.80
C SER A 101 -6.12 -0.99 6.91
N ALA A 102 -5.08 -0.15 6.84
CA ALA A 102 -5.24 1.30 6.86
C ALA A 102 -6.00 1.82 5.62
N ILE A 103 -5.74 1.23 4.44
CA ILE A 103 -6.46 1.56 3.20
C ILE A 103 -7.93 1.16 3.32
N GLU A 104 -8.22 -0.09 3.70
CA GLU A 104 -9.59 -0.61 3.80
C GLU A 104 -10.44 0.11 4.86
N LEU A 105 -9.83 0.49 5.99
CA LEU A 105 -10.53 1.22 7.08
C LEU A 105 -10.63 2.72 6.82
N SER A 106 -9.93 3.24 5.83
CA SER A 106 -9.95 4.66 5.51
C SER A 106 -11.31 5.10 4.97
N GLN A 107 -11.92 6.09 5.61
CA GLN A 107 -13.12 6.76 5.11
C GLN A 107 -12.78 7.82 4.04
N THR A 108 -11.55 8.31 4.02
CA THR A 108 -11.02 9.14 2.94
C THR A 108 -10.57 8.21 1.82
N PRO A 109 -11.06 8.36 0.59
CA PRO A 109 -10.71 7.46 -0.50
C PRO A 109 -9.19 7.37 -0.72
N VAL A 110 -8.66 6.17 -0.84
CA VAL A 110 -7.26 5.92 -1.21
C VAL A 110 -7.21 5.37 -2.63
N TYR A 111 -6.60 6.11 -3.54
CA TYR A 111 -6.37 5.69 -4.92
C TYR A 111 -4.96 5.14 -5.04
N THR A 112 -4.82 3.93 -5.58
CA THR A 112 -3.53 3.29 -5.80
C THR A 112 -3.13 3.35 -7.27
N ILE A 113 -1.88 3.69 -7.52
CA ILE A 113 -1.36 3.91 -8.88
C ILE A 113 -0.10 3.09 -9.11
N ASN A 114 -0.14 2.10 -10.01
CA ASN A 114 1.04 1.37 -10.42
C ASN A 114 1.92 2.23 -11.32
N MET A 115 3.08 2.63 -10.80
CA MET A 115 4.05 3.48 -11.49
C MET A 115 5.12 2.70 -12.26
N GLY A 116 5.22 1.39 -12.04
CA GLY A 116 6.20 0.53 -12.70
C GLY A 116 5.97 -0.93 -12.39
N GLN A 117 5.93 -1.31 -11.11
CA GLN A 117 5.61 -2.67 -10.71
C GLN A 117 4.80 -2.72 -9.40
N TRP A 118 3.84 -3.62 -9.37
CA TRP A 118 3.18 -4.15 -8.18
C TRP A 118 3.55 -5.62 -8.07
N SER A 119 4.49 -5.97 -7.21
CA SER A 119 4.92 -7.35 -7.06
C SER A 119 4.74 -7.84 -5.64
N SER A 120 4.32 -9.10 -5.46
CA SER A 120 4.23 -9.72 -4.14
C SER A 120 3.35 -8.90 -3.18
N MET A 121 3.81 -8.55 -1.99
CA MET A 121 3.08 -7.73 -1.03
C MET A 121 2.63 -6.37 -1.60
N ALA A 122 3.41 -5.75 -2.48
CA ALA A 122 3.01 -4.51 -3.13
C ALA A 122 1.82 -4.70 -4.10
N PHE A 123 1.65 -5.90 -4.66
CA PHE A 123 0.46 -6.25 -5.44
C PHE A 123 -0.79 -6.26 -4.54
N LEU A 124 -0.72 -6.90 -3.37
CA LEU A 124 -1.84 -6.93 -2.43
C LEU A 124 -2.19 -5.51 -1.93
N ILE A 125 -1.20 -4.70 -1.60
CA ILE A 125 -1.41 -3.29 -1.23
C ILE A 125 -2.08 -2.52 -2.38
N GLY A 126 -1.62 -2.73 -3.61
CA GLY A 126 -2.16 -2.05 -4.79
C GLY A 126 -3.64 -2.34 -5.02
N ILE A 127 -4.04 -3.61 -4.92
CA ILE A 127 -5.44 -4.01 -5.12
C ILE A 127 -6.38 -3.61 -3.98
N ALA A 128 -5.87 -3.23 -2.80
CA ALA A 128 -6.64 -2.71 -1.68
C ALA A 128 -7.23 -1.31 -1.95
N GLY A 129 -6.74 -0.60 -2.94
CA GLY A 129 -7.19 0.76 -3.25
C GLY A 129 -8.68 0.87 -3.59
N HIS A 130 -9.32 1.95 -3.14
CA HIS A 130 -10.72 2.26 -3.46
C HIS A 130 -10.91 2.55 -4.97
N LYS A 131 -9.89 3.05 -5.63
CA LYS A 131 -9.76 3.12 -7.08
C LYS A 131 -8.31 2.82 -7.45
N ARG A 132 -8.11 2.01 -8.49
CA ARG A 132 -6.85 1.38 -8.82
C ARG A 132 -6.45 1.68 -10.25
N PHE A 133 -5.30 2.30 -10.41
CA PHE A 133 -4.79 2.74 -11.70
C PHE A 133 -3.46 2.06 -12.05
N SER A 134 -3.17 1.95 -13.33
CA SER A 134 -1.86 1.51 -13.81
C SER A 134 -1.34 2.37 -14.94
N LEU A 135 -0.04 2.64 -14.95
CA LEU A 135 0.62 3.14 -16.14
C LEU A 135 0.68 2.05 -17.23
N PRO A 136 0.69 2.42 -18.52
CA PRO A 136 0.51 1.46 -19.63
C PRO A 136 1.69 0.50 -19.85
N ARG A 137 2.81 0.68 -19.16
CA ARG A 137 4.00 -0.20 -19.24
C ARG A 137 4.41 -0.75 -17.89
N ALA A 138 3.51 -0.73 -16.93
CA ALA A 138 3.71 -1.34 -15.63
C ALA A 138 3.59 -2.86 -15.71
N SER A 139 3.97 -3.53 -14.65
CA SER A 139 3.87 -4.98 -14.48
C SER A 139 3.27 -5.35 -13.13
N PHE A 140 2.80 -6.57 -13.03
CA PHE A 140 2.22 -7.13 -11.81
C PHE A 140 2.76 -8.53 -11.59
N LEU A 141 2.95 -8.90 -10.33
CA LEU A 141 3.30 -10.26 -9.92
C LEU A 141 2.49 -10.66 -8.69
N MET A 142 1.70 -11.70 -8.83
CA MET A 142 1.08 -12.43 -7.74
C MET A 142 1.78 -13.78 -7.57
N HIS A 143 2.13 -14.14 -6.35
CA HIS A 143 2.77 -15.41 -6.01
C HIS A 143 2.55 -15.76 -4.53
N ASP A 144 2.79 -17.00 -4.16
CA ASP A 144 2.65 -17.51 -2.78
C ASP A 144 3.74 -16.99 -1.81
N GLY A 145 4.64 -16.15 -2.30
CA GLY A 145 5.72 -15.58 -1.50
C GLY A 145 6.82 -16.58 -1.15
N SER A 146 7.73 -16.14 -0.31
CA SER A 146 8.81 -16.97 0.21
C SER A 146 9.07 -16.69 1.67
N ILE A 147 9.32 -17.74 2.46
CA ILE A 147 9.56 -17.62 3.90
C ILE A 147 10.87 -18.35 4.23
N PHE A 148 11.62 -17.78 5.16
CA PHE A 148 12.76 -18.43 5.77
C PHE A 148 12.45 -18.74 7.24
N LEU A 149 12.53 -20.02 7.63
CA LEU A 149 12.21 -20.46 8.98
C LEU A 149 13.43 -21.11 9.64
N TYR A 150 13.70 -20.69 10.87
CA TYR A 150 14.73 -21.27 11.70
C TYR A 150 14.20 -21.49 13.14
N GLY A 151 14.49 -22.64 13.71
CA GLY A 151 14.08 -22.97 15.06
C GLY A 151 14.01 -24.47 15.33
N THR A 152 13.40 -24.85 16.47
CA THR A 152 13.08 -26.26 16.77
C THR A 152 11.99 -26.76 15.80
N ALA A 153 11.92 -28.07 15.59
CA ALA A 153 10.93 -28.68 14.71
C ALA A 153 9.48 -28.23 15.01
N ASN A 154 9.13 -28.10 16.29
CA ASN A 154 7.80 -27.64 16.70
C ASN A 154 7.57 -26.18 16.30
N LYS A 155 8.52 -25.28 16.58
CA LYS A 155 8.39 -23.84 16.19
C LYS A 155 8.24 -23.67 14.67
N VAL A 156 9.00 -24.45 13.90
CA VAL A 156 8.89 -24.42 12.42
C VAL A 156 7.52 -24.91 11.99
N LYS A 157 7.03 -26.02 12.57
CA LYS A 157 5.70 -26.55 12.27
C LYS A 157 4.60 -25.55 12.60
N ASP A 158 4.60 -24.98 13.81
CA ASP A 158 3.61 -24.00 14.25
C ASP A 158 3.58 -22.79 13.33
N ARG A 159 4.76 -22.33 12.86
CA ARG A 159 4.85 -21.22 11.92
C ARG A 159 4.29 -21.58 10.55
N VAL A 160 4.61 -22.74 10.01
CA VAL A 160 4.05 -23.20 8.72
C VAL A 160 2.54 -23.31 8.78
N GLU A 161 1.99 -23.86 9.87
CA GLU A 161 0.53 -23.93 10.07
C GLU A 161 -0.10 -22.53 10.11
N PHE A 162 0.56 -21.55 10.74
CA PHE A 162 0.09 -20.18 10.78
C PHE A 162 0.14 -19.49 9.42
N GLU A 163 1.22 -19.67 8.64
CA GLU A 163 1.33 -19.13 7.27
C GLU A 163 0.25 -19.71 6.34
N ASN A 164 -0.04 -21.01 6.43
CA ASN A 164 -1.13 -21.61 5.69
C ASN A 164 -2.50 -21.00 6.06
N ARG A 165 -2.70 -20.66 7.33
CA ARG A 165 -3.91 -19.97 7.77
C ARG A 165 -3.99 -18.54 7.23
N ILE A 166 -2.89 -17.82 7.20
CA ILE A 166 -2.83 -16.48 6.57
C ILE A 166 -3.26 -16.57 5.12
N GLU A 167 -2.72 -17.54 4.38
CA GLU A 167 -3.08 -17.74 2.97
C GLU A 167 -4.59 -18.02 2.82
N GLU A 168 -5.11 -18.99 3.52
CA GLU A 168 -6.49 -19.46 3.36
C GLU A 168 -7.54 -18.50 3.96
N GLU A 169 -7.24 -17.87 5.11
CA GLU A 169 -8.21 -17.07 5.86
C GLU A 169 -8.12 -15.57 5.52
N ILE A 170 -6.99 -15.09 4.97
CA ILE A 170 -6.75 -13.66 4.70
C ILE A 170 -6.46 -13.42 3.23
N VAL A 171 -5.37 -13.97 2.67
CA VAL A 171 -4.87 -13.59 1.33
C VAL A 171 -5.84 -14.02 0.24
N LYS A 172 -6.20 -15.30 0.18
CA LYS A 172 -7.10 -15.84 -0.84
C LYS A 172 -8.47 -15.13 -0.84
N PRO A 173 -9.18 -14.99 0.30
CA PRO A 173 -10.44 -14.26 0.33
C PRO A 173 -10.30 -12.79 -0.08
N PHE A 174 -9.20 -12.15 0.32
CA PHE A 174 -8.90 -10.77 -0.04
C PHE A 174 -8.71 -10.60 -1.55
N VAL A 175 -7.91 -11.44 -2.19
CA VAL A 175 -7.68 -11.39 -3.65
C VAL A 175 -8.97 -11.64 -4.42
N LEU A 176 -9.79 -12.61 -3.98
CA LEU A 176 -11.07 -12.90 -4.60
C LEU A 176 -12.06 -11.74 -4.46
N ALA A 177 -12.09 -11.06 -3.31
CA ALA A 177 -12.95 -9.91 -3.08
C ALA A 177 -12.55 -8.67 -3.92
N HIS A 178 -11.26 -8.54 -4.25
CA HIS A 178 -10.71 -7.40 -5.00
C HIS A 178 -10.46 -7.68 -6.49
N SER A 179 -11.07 -8.73 -7.03
CA SER A 179 -10.89 -9.13 -8.43
C SER A 179 -12.16 -9.78 -9.01
N LYS A 180 -12.09 -10.12 -10.27
CA LYS A 180 -13.06 -10.98 -10.97
C LYS A 180 -12.61 -12.44 -11.02
N MET A 181 -11.54 -12.77 -10.30
CA MET A 181 -10.97 -14.11 -10.28
C MET A 181 -11.92 -15.06 -9.55
N THR A 182 -12.09 -16.27 -10.09
CA THR A 182 -12.80 -17.33 -9.39
C THR A 182 -11.87 -18.09 -8.47
N GLU A 183 -12.42 -18.73 -7.43
CA GLU A 183 -11.65 -19.59 -6.54
C GLU A 183 -10.88 -20.67 -7.30
N GLU A 184 -11.54 -21.30 -8.28
CA GLU A 184 -10.87 -22.32 -9.13
C GLU A 184 -9.70 -21.75 -9.94
N ALA A 185 -9.79 -20.50 -10.41
CA ALA A 185 -8.72 -19.82 -11.11
C ALA A 185 -7.57 -19.49 -10.16
N TYR A 186 -7.87 -19.03 -8.94
CA TYR A 186 -6.89 -18.78 -7.91
C TYR A 186 -6.12 -20.06 -7.55
N ASP A 187 -6.80 -21.15 -7.26
CA ASP A 187 -6.19 -22.43 -6.88
C ASP A 187 -5.29 -23.02 -7.99
N LYS A 188 -5.59 -22.74 -9.25
CA LYS A 188 -4.71 -23.12 -10.39
C LYS A 188 -3.41 -22.32 -10.46
N LEU A 189 -3.41 -21.12 -9.88
CA LEU A 189 -2.25 -20.24 -9.83
C LEU A 189 -1.45 -20.40 -8.53
N ASP A 190 -2.02 -21.05 -7.53
CA ASP A 190 -1.31 -21.39 -6.29
C ASP A 190 0.04 -22.04 -6.59
N ARG A 191 1.07 -21.60 -5.88
CA ARG A 191 2.48 -22.03 -6.04
C ARG A 191 3.10 -21.70 -7.39
N LYS A 192 2.58 -20.69 -8.09
CA LYS A 192 3.14 -20.19 -9.35
C LYS A 192 3.42 -18.69 -9.23
N GLU A 193 4.41 -18.25 -9.99
CA GLU A 193 4.60 -16.85 -10.26
C GLU A 193 3.66 -16.43 -11.39
N PHE A 194 2.67 -15.63 -11.08
CA PHE A 194 1.70 -15.13 -12.04
C PHE A 194 2.01 -13.68 -12.41
N TYR A 195 2.69 -13.53 -13.53
CA TYR A 195 3.03 -12.22 -14.11
C TYR A 195 1.90 -11.74 -15.00
N MET A 196 1.58 -10.43 -14.90
CA MET A 196 0.54 -9.78 -15.68
C MET A 196 1.05 -8.45 -16.24
N LEU A 197 0.54 -8.10 -17.42
CA LEU A 197 0.58 -6.76 -17.98
C LEU A 197 -0.69 -5.99 -17.59
N PRO A 198 -0.76 -4.65 -17.82
CA PRO A 198 -1.91 -3.86 -17.42
C PRO A 198 -3.26 -4.33 -18.01
N ASP A 199 -3.27 -4.82 -19.24
CA ASP A 199 -4.49 -5.33 -19.88
C ASP A 199 -5.01 -6.59 -19.17
N ASP A 200 -4.11 -7.51 -18.78
CA ASP A 200 -4.47 -8.71 -18.00
C ASP A 200 -5.04 -8.33 -16.64
N ALA A 201 -4.38 -7.40 -15.95
CA ALA A 201 -4.81 -6.92 -14.64
C ALA A 201 -6.17 -6.21 -14.70
N LEU A 202 -6.45 -5.47 -15.78
CA LEU A 202 -7.74 -4.83 -16.03
C LEU A 202 -8.84 -5.85 -16.29
N GLU A 203 -8.56 -6.87 -17.12
CA GLU A 203 -9.49 -7.94 -17.44
C GLU A 203 -9.89 -8.72 -16.17
N LEU A 204 -8.89 -9.06 -15.35
CA LEU A 204 -9.08 -9.77 -14.07
C LEU A 204 -9.65 -8.87 -12.96
N GLY A 205 -9.78 -7.57 -13.19
CA GLY A 205 -10.35 -6.63 -12.23
C GLY A 205 -9.42 -6.27 -11.08
N PHE A 206 -8.11 -6.48 -11.19
CA PHE A 206 -7.12 -6.03 -10.22
C PHE A 206 -6.88 -4.53 -10.30
N ILE A 207 -7.15 -3.91 -11.44
CA ILE A 207 -7.17 -2.46 -11.63
C ILE A 207 -8.47 -2.02 -12.30
N ASP A 208 -8.81 -0.75 -12.14
CA ASP A 208 -10.04 -0.15 -12.70
C ASP A 208 -9.76 0.62 -13.99
N GLU A 209 -8.51 1.11 -14.17
CA GLU A 209 -8.17 1.94 -15.32
C GLU A 209 -6.68 1.90 -15.68
N ILE A 210 -6.38 1.83 -17.00
CA ILE A 210 -5.04 2.08 -17.52
C ILE A 210 -4.94 3.56 -17.90
N VAL A 211 -4.03 4.29 -17.28
CA VAL A 211 -3.87 5.74 -17.43
C VAL A 211 -3.39 6.10 -18.84
N THR A 212 -4.15 6.92 -19.53
CA THR A 212 -3.78 7.43 -20.86
C THR A 212 -3.19 8.85 -20.81
N ASN A 213 -3.46 9.59 -19.74
CA ASN A 213 -2.84 10.89 -19.45
C ASN A 213 -2.84 11.11 -17.93
N PHE A 214 -1.92 11.95 -17.45
CA PHE A 214 -1.75 12.16 -16.01
C PHE A 214 -2.92 12.90 -15.34
N SER A 215 -3.79 13.59 -16.07
CA SER A 215 -4.96 14.25 -15.47
C SER A 215 -5.95 13.27 -14.83
N ALA A 216 -5.86 11.99 -15.16
CA ALA A 216 -6.70 10.94 -14.55
C ALA A 216 -6.28 10.61 -13.10
N ILE A 217 -5.05 10.97 -12.70
CA ILE A 217 -4.46 10.62 -11.40
C ILE A 217 -3.97 11.83 -10.59
N PHE A 218 -4.36 13.05 -11.00
CA PHE A 218 -4.08 14.30 -10.28
C PHE A 218 -5.29 14.76 -9.49
#